data_e0a39cdb5884f991b477b638ec38e4de
#
_entry.id   e0a39cdb5884f991b477b638ec38e4de
#
_cell.length_a   1.000
_cell.length_b   1.000
_cell.length_c   1.000
_cell.angle_alpha   90.00
_cell.angle_beta   90.00
_cell.angle_gamma   90.00
#
_symmetry.space_group_name_H-M   'P 1'
#
loop_
_entity.id
_entity.type
_entity.pdbx_description
1 polymer ?
#
loop_
_entity_poly.entity_id
_entity_poly.type
_entity_poly.pdbx_seq_one_letter_code
_entity_poly.pdbx_strand_id
1 'polypeptide(L)'
;MPTGRSGGRTSPSSPAGPDAGGPVESPVPSTPAPTPTPTLALWVRGARPRTLVAAVVPVLVGTAAASGEGHLIAWRALAALLVSLALQVGVNYANDYSDGLRGADTPERLGPVRLTASGLARPEQVRRAATLAFGVAAVFGLALAVAVDLRLLLVGVASIAAAVLYTGGPRPYGYAGFGELAVLLFFGVVATTGSSYVQLGRVQSVALGASLAVGLAACAILLANNIRDIDGDRAAGKRTLAVRLGRARARALYVATLVAVFAVVVLLGLRRPWVLLALAAVPFALRPARQVLTREDGPGLVAALGGTARLQAVLGVLLALGLWRS
;
A
#
# COMPACT_ATOMS: atom_id res chain seq x y z
N MET A 1 -48.88 69.36 3.86
CA MET A 1 -50.34 69.69 4.05
C MET A 1 -51.10 68.86 3.06
N PRO A 2 -52.34 68.52 3.40
CA PRO A 2 -52.81 67.62 4.45
C PRO A 2 -53.73 66.54 3.90
N THR A 3 -54.10 65.68 4.70
CA THR A 3 -55.35 65.12 5.29
C THR A 3 -55.69 63.76 4.76
N GLY A 4 -56.23 62.86 5.47
CA GLY A 4 -56.85 62.71 6.73
C GLY A 4 -57.41 61.31 6.94
N ARG A 5 -57.49 60.96 8.19
CA ARG A 5 -58.44 60.14 8.95
C ARG A 5 -59.38 59.13 8.26
N SER A 6 -59.38 57.89 8.81
CA SER A 6 -60.36 57.38 9.83
C SER A 6 -60.14 55.88 9.93
N GLY A 7 -60.06 55.22 11.04
CA GLY A 7 -60.95 55.16 12.17
C GLY A 7 -61.79 53.87 12.07
N GLY A 8 -61.37 52.76 12.75
CA GLY A 8 -62.18 51.58 12.89
C GLY A 8 -61.62 50.69 14.00
N ARG A 9 -62.14 50.92 15.24
CA ARG A 9 -61.93 49.98 16.38
C ARG A 9 -62.87 48.78 16.18
N THR A 10 -62.34 47.55 16.34
CA THR A 10 -63.15 46.43 16.81
C THR A 10 -62.36 45.63 17.83
N SER A 11 -63.05 45.13 18.80
CA SER A 11 -62.71 44.64 20.12
C SER A 11 -61.99 43.29 20.13
N PRO A 12 -61.30 42.85 21.23
CA PRO A 12 -60.53 41.63 21.31
C PRO A 12 -61.43 40.44 21.66
N SER A 13 -61.27 39.35 20.97
CA SER A 13 -61.81 38.04 21.32
C SER A 13 -60.74 37.25 22.14
N SER A 14 -61.23 36.64 23.22
CA SER A 14 -60.54 35.86 24.25
C SER A 14 -59.58 34.77 23.69
N PRO A 15 -58.51 34.43 24.43
CA PRO A 15 -57.65 33.34 24.07
C PRO A 15 -58.27 31.96 24.45
N ALA A 16 -58.25 31.01 23.51
CA ALA A 16 -58.53 29.60 23.77
C ALA A 16 -57.36 29.02 24.61
N GLY A 17 -57.69 28.16 25.56
CA GLY A 17 -56.77 27.52 26.48
C GLY A 17 -55.78 26.57 25.85
N PRO A 18 -54.74 26.16 26.61
CA PRO A 18 -53.68 25.31 26.08
C PRO A 18 -54.19 23.86 25.84
N ASP A 19 -54.04 23.40 24.62
CA ASP A 19 -54.18 21.97 24.26
C ASP A 19 -53.17 21.16 25.10
N ALA A 20 -53.70 20.13 25.76
CA ALA A 20 -52.96 19.15 26.50
C ALA A 20 -51.99 18.41 25.55
N GLY A 21 -50.72 18.70 25.68
CA GLY A 21 -49.66 17.99 24.97
C GLY A 21 -49.69 16.51 25.34
N GLY A 22 -50.04 15.68 24.35
CA GLY A 22 -49.81 14.23 24.43
C GLY A 22 -48.32 13.90 24.66
N PRO A 23 -47.99 12.74 25.22
CA PRO A 23 -46.60 12.39 25.48
C PRO A 23 -45.81 12.40 24.19
N VAL A 24 -44.74 13.24 24.14
CA VAL A 24 -43.74 13.20 23.07
C VAL A 24 -43.07 11.84 23.15
N GLU A 25 -43.45 10.93 22.28
CA GLU A 25 -42.72 9.65 22.09
C GLU A 25 -41.29 10.00 21.69
N SER A 26 -40.36 9.71 22.62
CA SER A 26 -38.93 9.80 22.33
C SER A 26 -38.63 8.89 21.14
N PRO A 27 -37.89 9.33 20.09
CA PRO A 27 -37.56 8.49 18.96
C PRO A 27 -36.82 7.25 19.47
N VAL A 28 -37.43 6.09 19.26
CA VAL A 28 -36.80 4.77 19.53
C VAL A 28 -35.48 4.78 18.75
N PRO A 29 -34.33 4.51 19.40
CA PRO A 29 -33.04 4.42 18.71
C PRO A 29 -33.19 3.37 17.60
N SER A 30 -33.11 3.80 16.35
CA SER A 30 -33.13 2.90 15.20
C SER A 30 -31.97 1.94 15.34
N THR A 31 -32.27 0.65 15.51
CA THR A 31 -31.28 -0.42 15.49
C THR A 31 -30.43 -0.24 14.23
N PRO A 32 -29.09 -0.12 14.33
CA PRO A 32 -28.28 0.04 13.15
C PRO A 32 -28.52 -1.14 12.20
N ALA A 33 -28.79 -0.83 10.93
CA ALA A 33 -29.03 -1.85 9.91
C ALA A 33 -27.88 -2.87 9.92
N PRO A 34 -28.16 -4.17 9.81
CA PRO A 34 -27.13 -5.20 9.82
C PRO A 34 -26.11 -4.91 8.70
N THR A 35 -24.85 -4.79 9.07
CA THR A 35 -23.75 -4.59 8.11
C THR A 35 -23.77 -5.76 7.12
N PRO A 36 -23.89 -5.53 5.81
CA PRO A 36 -23.95 -6.60 4.83
C PRO A 36 -22.68 -7.47 4.94
N THR A 37 -22.87 -8.78 4.79
CA THR A 37 -21.73 -9.72 4.79
C THR A 37 -20.86 -9.41 3.57
N PRO A 38 -19.55 -9.09 3.75
CA PRO A 38 -18.68 -8.72 2.63
C PRO A 38 -18.56 -9.88 1.64
N THR A 39 -18.76 -9.61 0.35
CA THR A 39 -18.59 -10.60 -0.73
C THR A 39 -17.10 -10.89 -0.96
N LEU A 40 -16.79 -12.04 -1.58
CA LEU A 40 -15.41 -12.37 -1.96
C LEU A 40 -14.78 -11.27 -2.83
N ALA A 41 -15.56 -10.68 -3.74
CA ALA A 41 -15.10 -9.57 -4.59
C ALA A 41 -14.65 -8.34 -3.77
N LEU A 42 -15.31 -8.03 -2.66
CA LEU A 42 -14.91 -6.94 -1.76
C LEU A 42 -13.60 -7.28 -1.03
N TRP A 43 -13.43 -8.51 -0.57
CA TRP A 43 -12.16 -8.96 0.02
C TRP A 43 -11.01 -8.88 -0.96
N VAL A 44 -11.19 -9.34 -2.20
CA VAL A 44 -10.18 -9.19 -3.26
C VAL A 44 -9.83 -7.72 -3.51
N ARG A 45 -10.82 -6.81 -3.54
CA ARG A 45 -10.57 -5.37 -3.69
C ARG A 45 -9.80 -4.78 -2.50
N GLY A 46 -10.12 -5.21 -1.27
CA GLY A 46 -9.40 -4.82 -0.05
C GLY A 46 -7.94 -5.33 -0.02
N ALA A 47 -7.67 -6.51 -0.59
CA ALA A 47 -6.31 -7.04 -0.76
C ALA A 47 -5.46 -6.21 -1.75
N ARG A 48 -6.06 -5.29 -2.51
CA ARG A 48 -5.40 -4.35 -3.44
C ARG A 48 -4.53 -5.04 -4.48
N PRO A 49 -5.08 -5.78 -5.45
CA PRO A 49 -4.32 -6.56 -6.43
C PRO A 49 -3.23 -5.78 -7.17
N ARG A 50 -3.45 -4.48 -7.42
CA ARG A 50 -2.46 -3.61 -8.09
C ARG A 50 -1.16 -3.43 -7.31
N THR A 51 -1.16 -3.63 -5.99
CA THR A 51 0.04 -3.52 -5.16
C THR A 51 0.74 -4.87 -4.97
N LEU A 52 0.13 -5.99 -5.36
CA LEU A 52 0.73 -7.32 -5.24
C LEU A 52 1.95 -7.49 -6.14
N VAL A 53 2.10 -6.68 -7.18
CA VAL A 53 3.31 -6.65 -8.01
C VAL A 53 4.57 -6.40 -7.16
N ALA A 54 4.47 -5.58 -6.11
CA ALA A 54 5.57 -5.32 -5.19
C ALA A 54 5.97 -6.54 -4.36
N ALA A 55 5.08 -7.53 -4.21
CA ALA A 55 5.37 -8.80 -3.54
C ALA A 55 5.89 -9.88 -4.51
N VAL A 56 5.40 -9.88 -5.76
CA VAL A 56 5.78 -10.89 -6.77
C VAL A 56 7.17 -10.63 -7.35
N VAL A 57 7.44 -9.38 -7.72
CA VAL A 57 8.69 -9.01 -8.42
C VAL A 57 9.95 -9.33 -7.61
N PRO A 58 10.05 -9.03 -6.31
CA PRO A 58 11.21 -9.39 -5.51
C PRO A 58 11.51 -10.89 -5.53
N VAL A 59 10.46 -11.72 -5.38
CA VAL A 59 10.62 -13.18 -5.37
C VAL A 59 11.05 -13.70 -6.74
N LEU A 60 10.45 -13.18 -7.81
CA LEU A 60 10.82 -13.52 -9.17
C LEU A 60 12.31 -13.22 -9.44
N VAL A 61 12.74 -12.00 -9.11
CA VAL A 61 14.12 -11.54 -9.34
C VAL A 61 15.12 -12.31 -8.47
N GLY A 62 14.83 -12.52 -7.18
CA GLY A 62 15.70 -13.26 -6.28
C GLY A 62 15.82 -14.74 -6.66
N THR A 63 14.72 -15.38 -7.06
CA THR A 63 14.72 -16.76 -7.55
C THR A 63 15.48 -16.88 -8.87
N ALA A 64 15.31 -15.93 -9.80
CA ALA A 64 16.01 -15.92 -11.07
C ALA A 64 17.53 -15.75 -10.89
N ALA A 65 17.97 -14.92 -9.93
CA ALA A 65 19.37 -14.78 -9.59
C ALA A 65 19.99 -16.10 -9.13
N ALA A 66 19.29 -16.89 -8.31
CA ALA A 66 19.74 -18.20 -7.88
C ALA A 66 19.72 -19.23 -9.04
N SER A 67 18.71 -19.17 -9.91
CA SER A 67 18.57 -20.07 -11.07
C SER A 67 19.69 -19.84 -12.10
N GLY A 68 20.21 -18.62 -12.24
CA GLY A 68 21.37 -18.31 -13.06
C GLY A 68 22.65 -19.05 -12.59
N GLU A 69 22.72 -19.45 -11.31
CA GLU A 69 23.78 -20.33 -10.79
C GLU A 69 23.40 -21.84 -10.83
N GLY A 70 22.34 -22.20 -11.56
CA GLY A 70 21.90 -23.60 -11.69
C GLY A 70 21.06 -24.13 -10.52
N HIS A 71 20.64 -23.27 -9.61
CA HIS A 71 19.89 -23.67 -8.41
C HIS A 71 18.42 -23.20 -8.47
N LEU A 72 17.51 -24.15 -8.70
CA LEU A 72 16.07 -23.90 -8.62
C LEU A 72 15.37 -25.04 -7.88
N ILE A 73 14.87 -24.74 -6.69
CA ILE A 73 14.02 -25.64 -5.91
C ILE A 73 12.61 -25.07 -5.92
N ALA A 74 11.76 -25.61 -6.79
CA ALA A 74 10.46 -25.03 -7.14
C ALA A 74 9.55 -24.78 -5.92
N TRP A 75 9.46 -25.72 -4.95
CA TRP A 75 8.62 -25.53 -3.78
C TRP A 75 9.11 -24.38 -2.88
N ARG A 76 10.44 -24.14 -2.81
CA ARG A 76 10.99 -23.00 -2.04
C ARG A 76 10.65 -21.67 -2.70
N ALA A 77 10.68 -21.60 -4.03
CA ALA A 77 10.24 -20.42 -4.79
C ALA A 77 8.74 -20.16 -4.56
N LEU A 78 7.91 -21.20 -4.62
CA LEU A 78 6.48 -21.09 -4.35
C LEU A 78 6.20 -20.67 -2.90
N ALA A 79 6.89 -21.26 -1.92
CA ALA A 79 6.74 -20.89 -0.52
C ALA A 79 7.16 -19.44 -0.27
N ALA A 80 8.28 -18.98 -0.84
CA ALA A 80 8.70 -17.57 -0.77
C ALA A 80 7.67 -16.61 -1.39
N LEU A 81 7.06 -17.01 -2.51
CA LEU A 81 5.99 -16.25 -3.15
C LEU A 81 4.75 -16.17 -2.25
N LEU A 82 4.35 -17.27 -1.63
CA LEU A 82 3.21 -17.30 -0.71
C LEU A 82 3.49 -16.45 0.54
N VAL A 83 4.70 -16.50 1.12
CA VAL A 83 5.12 -15.61 2.21
C VAL A 83 4.99 -14.16 1.80
N SER A 84 5.56 -13.78 0.65
CA SER A 84 5.57 -12.39 0.18
C SER A 84 4.16 -11.86 -0.11
N LEU A 85 3.33 -12.65 -0.80
CA LEU A 85 1.93 -12.30 -1.09
C LEU A 85 1.10 -12.20 0.18
N ALA A 86 1.25 -13.15 1.09
CA ALA A 86 0.51 -13.16 2.36
C ALA A 86 0.90 -11.97 3.26
N LEU A 87 2.18 -11.62 3.35
CA LEU A 87 2.64 -10.40 4.03
C LEU A 87 2.03 -9.15 3.41
N GLN A 88 2.03 -9.04 2.06
CA GLN A 88 1.46 -7.87 1.37
C GLN A 88 -0.05 -7.75 1.60
N VAL A 89 -0.79 -8.85 1.51
CA VAL A 89 -2.23 -8.86 1.80
C VAL A 89 -2.49 -8.52 3.26
N GLY A 90 -1.71 -9.10 4.18
CA GLY A 90 -1.77 -8.82 5.61
C GLY A 90 -1.54 -7.33 5.92
N VAL A 91 -0.51 -6.72 5.32
CA VAL A 91 -0.24 -5.27 5.43
C VAL A 91 -1.42 -4.45 4.91
N ASN A 92 -1.99 -4.81 3.76
CA ASN A 92 -3.11 -4.07 3.18
C ASN A 92 -4.34 -4.07 4.11
N TYR A 93 -4.67 -5.22 4.72
CA TYR A 93 -5.76 -5.30 5.69
C TYR A 93 -5.42 -4.66 7.04
N ALA A 94 -4.18 -4.81 7.53
CA ALA A 94 -3.75 -4.16 8.78
C ALA A 94 -3.79 -2.64 8.66
N ASN A 95 -3.40 -2.10 7.49
CA ASN A 95 -3.50 -0.68 7.19
C ASN A 95 -4.97 -0.22 7.10
N ASP A 96 -5.84 -0.99 6.43
CA ASP A 96 -7.27 -0.70 6.34
C ASP A 96 -7.92 -0.64 7.73
N TYR A 97 -7.65 -1.64 8.57
CA TYR A 97 -8.11 -1.70 9.94
C TYR A 97 -7.63 -0.51 10.78
N SER A 98 -6.31 -0.26 10.77
CA SER A 98 -5.70 0.76 11.64
C SER A 98 -6.06 2.18 11.23
N ASP A 99 -6.04 2.47 9.91
CA ASP A 99 -6.40 3.77 9.35
C ASP A 99 -7.90 4.06 9.53
N GLY A 100 -8.75 3.02 9.35
CA GLY A 100 -10.19 3.12 9.56
C GLY A 100 -10.56 3.44 11.00
N LEU A 101 -9.94 2.80 11.99
CA LEU A 101 -10.18 3.09 13.41
C LEU A 101 -9.71 4.48 13.83
N ARG A 102 -8.69 5.03 13.17
CA ARG A 102 -8.17 6.37 13.47
C ARG A 102 -8.88 7.48 12.71
N GLY A 103 -9.84 7.16 11.84
CA GLY A 103 -10.47 8.14 10.97
C GLY A 103 -9.50 8.78 9.97
N ALA A 104 -8.37 8.12 9.72
CA ALA A 104 -7.36 8.60 8.77
C ALA A 104 -7.73 8.34 7.31
N ASP A 105 -8.71 7.48 7.07
CA ASP A 105 -9.32 7.24 5.77
C ASP A 105 -10.73 7.84 5.74
N THR A 106 -11.02 8.67 4.74
CA THR A 106 -12.36 9.25 4.52
C THR A 106 -13.05 8.58 3.32
N PRO A 107 -14.40 8.61 3.23
CA PRO A 107 -15.13 8.07 2.08
C PRO A 107 -14.74 8.73 0.74
N GLU A 108 -14.35 10.01 0.79
CA GLU A 108 -13.97 10.82 -0.38
C GLU A 108 -12.56 10.51 -0.88
N ARG A 109 -11.77 9.76 -0.14
CA ARG A 109 -10.40 9.42 -0.50
C ARG A 109 -10.35 8.62 -1.80
N LEU A 110 -9.60 9.13 -2.76
CA LEU A 110 -9.37 8.47 -4.04
C LEU A 110 -8.42 7.28 -3.85
N GLY A 111 -8.80 6.13 -4.40
CA GLY A 111 -7.93 4.96 -4.36
C GLY A 111 -8.66 3.63 -4.16
N PRO A 112 -7.96 2.59 -3.71
CA PRO A 112 -8.58 1.30 -3.42
C PRO A 112 -9.65 1.41 -2.33
N VAL A 113 -10.69 0.58 -2.43
CA VAL A 113 -11.76 0.49 -1.43
C VAL A 113 -11.15 0.24 -0.05
N ARG A 114 -11.67 0.97 0.95
CA ARG A 114 -11.34 0.82 2.36
C ARG A 114 -12.51 0.13 3.05
N LEU A 115 -12.33 -1.16 3.39
CA LEU A 115 -13.41 -1.98 3.93
C LEU A 115 -13.93 -1.44 5.26
N THR A 116 -13.01 -1.02 6.15
CA THR A 116 -13.31 -0.49 7.48
C THR A 116 -13.93 0.91 7.40
N ALA A 117 -13.23 1.86 6.76
CA ALA A 117 -13.68 3.25 6.71
C ALA A 117 -14.98 3.45 5.91
N SER A 118 -15.25 2.59 4.90
CA SER A 118 -16.50 2.61 4.13
C SER A 118 -17.64 1.81 4.77
N GLY A 119 -17.45 1.22 5.96
CA GLY A 119 -18.46 0.39 6.63
C GLY A 119 -18.82 -0.91 5.87
N LEU A 120 -18.02 -1.31 4.87
CA LEU A 120 -18.26 -2.50 4.04
C LEU A 120 -17.88 -3.81 4.76
N ALA A 121 -17.05 -3.73 5.78
CA ALA A 121 -16.75 -4.82 6.70
C ALA A 121 -16.55 -4.28 8.11
N ARG A 122 -16.89 -5.10 9.11
CA ARG A 122 -16.63 -4.74 10.51
C ARG A 122 -15.13 -4.76 10.78
N PRO A 123 -14.60 -3.83 11.60
CA PRO A 123 -13.16 -3.77 11.92
C PRO A 123 -12.57 -5.11 12.35
N GLU A 124 -13.30 -5.90 13.15
CA GLU A 124 -12.86 -7.21 13.64
C GLU A 124 -12.69 -8.23 12.50
N GLN A 125 -13.53 -8.15 11.46
CA GLN A 125 -13.42 -9.02 10.28
C GLN A 125 -12.16 -8.68 9.49
N VAL A 126 -11.87 -7.38 9.30
CA VAL A 126 -10.65 -6.92 8.60
C VAL A 126 -9.39 -7.29 9.40
N ARG A 127 -9.42 -7.12 10.73
CA ARG A 127 -8.34 -7.57 11.62
C ARG A 127 -8.10 -9.08 11.51
N ARG A 128 -9.17 -9.90 11.56
CA ARG A 128 -9.06 -11.35 11.38
C ARG A 128 -8.46 -11.72 10.03
N ALA A 129 -8.86 -11.04 8.94
CA ALA A 129 -8.29 -11.27 7.62
C ALA A 129 -6.79 -10.95 7.57
N ALA A 130 -6.35 -9.85 8.21
CA ALA A 130 -4.93 -9.52 8.36
C ALA A 130 -4.17 -10.60 9.14
N THR A 131 -4.72 -11.04 10.29
CA THR A 131 -4.12 -12.09 11.13
C THR A 131 -4.00 -13.43 10.38
N LEU A 132 -5.04 -13.82 9.63
CA LEU A 132 -5.00 -15.04 8.80
C LEU A 132 -3.92 -14.95 7.71
N ALA A 133 -3.81 -13.80 7.05
CA ALA A 133 -2.77 -13.59 6.06
C ALA A 133 -1.37 -13.68 6.66
N PHE A 134 -1.12 -13.04 7.82
CA PHE A 134 0.15 -13.19 8.54
C PHE A 134 0.38 -14.63 9.03
N GLY A 135 -0.67 -15.36 9.42
CA GLY A 135 -0.60 -16.78 9.76
C GLY A 135 -0.14 -17.64 8.59
N VAL A 136 -0.68 -17.39 7.38
CA VAL A 136 -0.22 -18.05 6.15
C VAL A 136 1.26 -17.76 5.89
N ALA A 137 1.68 -16.49 6.02
CA ALA A 137 3.08 -16.11 5.86
C ALA A 137 3.98 -16.82 6.90
N ALA A 138 3.52 -16.94 8.15
CA ALA A 138 4.26 -17.62 9.21
C ALA A 138 4.43 -19.12 8.94
N VAL A 139 3.38 -19.81 8.46
CA VAL A 139 3.43 -21.25 8.13
C VAL A 139 4.45 -21.54 7.03
N PHE A 140 4.38 -20.82 5.90
CA PHE A 140 5.33 -21.03 4.80
C PHE A 140 6.73 -20.51 5.15
N GLY A 141 6.82 -19.43 5.93
CA GLY A 141 8.09 -18.92 6.47
C GLY A 141 8.78 -19.92 7.39
N LEU A 142 8.02 -20.59 8.28
CA LEU A 142 8.50 -21.67 9.15
C LEU A 142 9.00 -22.86 8.31
N ALA A 143 8.24 -23.28 7.28
CA ALA A 143 8.67 -24.36 6.38
C ALA A 143 10.02 -24.05 5.69
N LEU A 144 10.20 -22.80 5.23
CA LEU A 144 11.48 -22.36 4.65
C LEU A 144 12.58 -22.30 5.71
N ALA A 145 12.29 -21.83 6.91
CA ALA A 145 13.27 -21.74 7.98
C ALA A 145 13.79 -23.13 8.41
N VAL A 146 12.90 -24.10 8.55
CA VAL A 146 13.28 -25.47 8.89
C VAL A 146 14.08 -26.13 7.75
N ALA A 147 13.73 -25.84 6.50
CA ALA A 147 14.37 -26.48 5.36
C ALA A 147 15.72 -25.86 4.95
N VAL A 148 15.98 -24.59 5.37
CA VAL A 148 17.16 -23.86 4.88
C VAL A 148 18.01 -23.32 6.04
N ASP A 149 17.44 -22.46 6.89
CA ASP A 149 18.15 -21.82 8.00
C ASP A 149 17.14 -21.23 9.01
N LEU A 150 17.23 -21.62 10.25
CA LEU A 150 16.37 -21.12 11.34
C LEU A 150 16.49 -19.61 11.58
N ARG A 151 17.59 -18.96 11.14
CA ARG A 151 17.72 -17.50 11.18
C ARG A 151 16.63 -16.78 10.40
N LEU A 152 16.03 -17.44 9.41
CA LEU A 152 14.88 -16.90 8.66
C LEU A 152 13.67 -16.62 9.57
N LEU A 153 13.56 -17.27 10.73
CA LEU A 153 12.51 -16.96 11.72
C LEU A 153 12.65 -15.53 12.25
N LEU A 154 13.87 -15.07 12.51
CA LEU A 154 14.12 -13.68 12.95
C LEU A 154 13.69 -12.69 11.88
N VAL A 155 14.00 -12.97 10.60
CA VAL A 155 13.58 -12.16 9.45
C VAL A 155 12.07 -12.15 9.31
N GLY A 156 11.42 -13.31 9.47
CA GLY A 156 9.96 -13.45 9.42
C GLY A 156 9.25 -12.65 10.52
N VAL A 157 9.72 -12.79 11.78
CA VAL A 157 9.19 -12.03 12.92
C VAL A 157 9.38 -10.52 12.71
N ALA A 158 10.57 -10.08 12.29
CA ALA A 158 10.83 -8.68 11.99
C ALA A 158 9.94 -8.15 10.87
N SER A 159 9.68 -8.95 9.82
CA SER A 159 8.81 -8.58 8.70
C SER A 159 7.35 -8.43 9.13
N ILE A 160 6.82 -9.35 9.92
CA ILE A 160 5.44 -9.26 10.46
C ILE A 160 5.33 -8.08 11.42
N ALA A 161 6.30 -7.89 12.32
CA ALA A 161 6.32 -6.76 13.25
C ALA A 161 6.35 -5.42 12.50
N ALA A 162 7.21 -5.30 11.49
CA ALA A 162 7.25 -4.11 10.64
C ALA A 162 5.93 -3.88 9.91
N ALA A 163 5.30 -4.94 9.38
CA ALA A 163 4.01 -4.87 8.72
C ALA A 163 2.90 -4.33 9.64
N VAL A 164 2.83 -4.84 10.88
CA VAL A 164 1.85 -4.41 11.88
C VAL A 164 2.11 -2.99 12.35
N LEU A 165 3.37 -2.62 12.61
CA LEU A 165 3.76 -1.31 13.13
C LEU A 165 3.80 -0.22 12.06
N TYR A 166 3.60 -0.55 10.79
CA TYR A 166 3.57 0.42 9.69
C TYR A 166 2.48 1.49 9.91
N THR A 167 1.23 1.05 10.21
CA THR A 167 0.11 1.92 10.54
C THR A 167 -0.48 1.62 11.92
N GLY A 168 -0.10 0.51 12.54
CA GLY A 168 -0.54 0.06 13.86
C GLY A 168 0.32 0.60 15.00
N GLY A 169 -0.12 0.30 16.25
CA GLY A 169 0.60 0.72 17.46
C GLY A 169 0.44 2.21 17.79
N PRO A 170 1.05 2.67 18.89
CA PRO A 170 0.89 4.06 19.37
C PRO A 170 1.64 5.09 18.52
N ARG A 171 2.73 4.68 17.84
CA ARG A 171 3.59 5.54 17.00
C ARG A 171 3.90 4.84 15.68
N PRO A 172 2.96 4.79 14.71
CA PRO A 172 3.18 4.14 13.43
C PRO A 172 4.33 4.78 12.67
N TYR A 173 5.33 4.00 12.29
CA TYR A 173 6.50 4.55 11.59
C TYR A 173 6.17 4.99 10.15
N GLY A 174 5.16 4.42 9.51
CA GLY A 174 4.65 4.89 8.21
C GLY A 174 4.12 6.32 8.29
N TYR A 175 3.51 6.70 9.43
CA TYR A 175 3.08 8.08 9.68
C TYR A 175 4.25 9.03 9.98
N ALA A 176 5.39 8.49 10.39
CA ALA A 176 6.58 9.27 10.74
C ALA A 176 7.52 9.52 9.55
N GLY A 177 7.15 9.08 8.33
CA GLY A 177 7.93 9.30 7.10
C GLY A 177 9.04 8.26 6.85
N PHE A 178 8.99 7.11 7.52
CA PHE A 178 9.93 6.01 7.32
C PHE A 178 9.40 4.92 6.35
N GLY A 179 8.28 5.21 5.65
CA GLY A 179 7.64 4.25 4.76
C GLY A 179 8.53 3.79 3.62
N GLU A 180 9.17 4.72 2.93
CA GLU A 180 10.05 4.44 1.79
C GLU A 180 11.28 3.63 2.20
N LEU A 181 11.86 3.93 3.37
CA LEU A 181 12.99 3.15 3.91
C LEU A 181 12.57 1.70 4.23
N ALA A 182 11.40 1.53 4.84
CA ALA A 182 10.88 0.19 5.14
C ALA A 182 10.55 -0.59 3.86
N VAL A 183 9.99 0.08 2.83
CA VAL A 183 9.73 -0.56 1.54
C VAL A 183 11.03 -0.97 0.87
N LEU A 184 12.06 -0.11 0.85
CA LEU A 184 13.38 -0.47 0.31
C LEU A 184 13.96 -1.68 1.04
N LEU A 185 13.87 -1.71 2.37
CA LEU A 185 14.41 -2.80 3.18
C LEU A 185 13.62 -4.10 2.97
N PHE A 186 12.30 -4.09 3.18
CA PHE A 186 11.52 -5.34 3.21
C PHE A 186 11.15 -5.85 1.81
N PHE A 187 10.73 -4.99 0.88
CA PHE A 187 10.38 -5.39 -0.49
C PHE A 187 11.60 -5.41 -1.43
N GLY A 188 12.61 -4.58 -1.17
CA GLY A 188 13.89 -4.65 -1.88
C GLY A 188 14.76 -5.74 -1.28
N VAL A 189 15.50 -5.39 -0.22
CA VAL A 189 16.60 -6.22 0.30
C VAL A 189 16.10 -7.56 0.82
N VAL A 190 15.15 -7.56 1.78
CA VAL A 190 14.71 -8.80 2.44
C VAL A 190 14.02 -9.74 1.45
N ALA A 191 13.04 -9.27 0.69
CA ALA A 191 12.27 -10.15 -0.19
C ALA A 191 13.11 -10.68 -1.37
N THR A 192 13.91 -9.81 -2.04
CA THR A 192 14.72 -10.24 -3.19
C THR A 192 15.89 -11.12 -2.75
N THR A 193 16.71 -10.66 -1.77
CA THR A 193 17.85 -11.43 -1.31
C THR A 193 17.43 -12.67 -0.55
N GLY A 194 16.33 -12.60 0.23
CA GLY A 194 15.76 -13.74 0.92
C GLY A 194 15.27 -14.82 -0.05
N SER A 195 14.66 -14.43 -1.18
CA SER A 195 14.24 -15.40 -2.21
C SER A 195 15.40 -16.09 -2.90
N SER A 196 16.53 -15.41 -3.09
CA SER A 196 17.77 -16.04 -3.53
C SER A 196 18.36 -16.92 -2.43
N TYR A 197 18.37 -16.45 -1.19
CA TYR A 197 18.93 -17.16 -0.04
C TYR A 197 18.24 -18.51 0.20
N VAL A 198 16.93 -18.57 0.11
CA VAL A 198 16.20 -19.84 0.32
C VAL A 198 16.51 -20.88 -0.77
N GLN A 199 17.03 -20.46 -1.92
CA GLN A 199 17.51 -21.38 -2.95
C GLN A 199 18.93 -21.88 -2.67
N LEU A 200 19.84 -20.97 -2.29
CA LEU A 200 21.28 -21.18 -2.25
C LEU A 200 21.85 -21.48 -0.84
N GLY A 201 21.11 -21.12 0.24
CA GLY A 201 21.63 -21.16 1.62
C GLY A 201 22.70 -20.13 1.92
N ARG A 202 22.97 -19.16 1.03
CA ARG A 202 23.96 -18.09 1.18
C ARG A 202 23.47 -16.78 0.56
N VAL A 203 23.99 -15.68 1.07
CA VAL A 203 23.73 -14.36 0.48
C VAL A 203 24.53 -14.24 -0.83
N GLN A 204 23.83 -13.89 -1.90
CA GLN A 204 24.39 -13.73 -3.23
C GLN A 204 24.54 -12.24 -3.54
N SER A 205 25.74 -11.78 -3.91
CA SER A 205 26.03 -10.37 -4.18
C SER A 205 25.20 -9.77 -5.32
N VAL A 206 24.94 -10.56 -6.38
CA VAL A 206 24.12 -10.11 -7.50
C VAL A 206 22.65 -9.95 -7.10
N ALA A 207 22.09 -10.83 -6.25
CA ALA A 207 20.74 -10.69 -5.72
C ALA A 207 20.63 -9.46 -4.80
N LEU A 208 21.68 -9.20 -3.99
CA LEU A 208 21.74 -8.00 -3.15
C LEU A 208 21.79 -6.72 -4.02
N GLY A 209 22.58 -6.72 -5.09
CA GLY A 209 22.60 -5.60 -6.04
C GLY A 209 21.23 -5.39 -6.73
N ALA A 210 20.61 -6.47 -7.23
CA ALA A 210 19.31 -6.43 -7.88
C ALA A 210 18.18 -5.97 -6.92
N SER A 211 18.31 -6.31 -5.62
CA SER A 211 17.36 -5.89 -4.59
C SER A 211 17.21 -4.37 -4.48
N LEU A 212 18.27 -3.61 -4.79
CA LEU A 212 18.22 -2.14 -4.79
C LEU A 212 17.35 -1.63 -5.93
N ALA A 213 17.49 -2.18 -7.15
CA ALA A 213 16.64 -1.78 -8.28
C ALA A 213 15.15 -2.11 -8.01
N VAL A 214 14.89 -3.31 -7.49
CA VAL A 214 13.54 -3.77 -7.15
C VAL A 214 12.93 -2.94 -6.02
N GLY A 215 13.69 -2.69 -4.97
CA GLY A 215 13.26 -1.91 -3.82
C GLY A 215 13.01 -0.45 -4.16
N LEU A 216 13.88 0.18 -4.96
CA LEU A 216 13.67 1.55 -5.46
C LEU A 216 12.41 1.65 -6.33
N ALA A 217 12.14 0.66 -7.19
CA ALA A 217 10.91 0.63 -7.98
C ALA A 217 9.66 0.50 -7.08
N ALA A 218 9.73 -0.27 -6.00
CA ALA A 218 8.67 -0.35 -5.00
C ALA A 218 8.51 0.97 -4.21
N CYS A 219 9.62 1.65 -3.89
CA CYS A 219 9.59 3.00 -3.30
C CYS A 219 8.93 4.02 -4.23
N ALA A 220 9.17 3.95 -5.55
CA ALA A 220 8.50 4.81 -6.51
C ALA A 220 6.97 4.61 -6.50
N ILE A 221 6.47 3.37 -6.32
CA ILE A 221 5.03 3.10 -6.14
C ILE A 221 4.52 3.79 -4.88
N LEU A 222 5.23 3.65 -3.75
CA LEU A 222 4.83 4.30 -2.49
C LEU A 222 4.88 5.82 -2.58
N LEU A 223 5.91 6.38 -3.21
CA LEU A 223 6.02 7.83 -3.45
C LEU A 223 4.87 8.37 -4.30
N ALA A 224 4.51 7.68 -5.40
CA ALA A 224 3.36 8.06 -6.23
C ALA A 224 2.05 8.03 -5.42
N ASN A 225 1.88 7.04 -4.55
CA ASN A 225 0.74 6.94 -3.64
C ASN A 225 0.72 8.10 -2.63
N ASN A 226 1.85 8.37 -1.98
CA ASN A 226 1.97 9.42 -0.97
C ASN A 226 1.87 10.83 -1.57
N ILE A 227 2.34 11.05 -2.81
CA ILE A 227 2.16 12.32 -3.55
C ILE A 227 0.69 12.57 -3.86
N ARG A 228 -0.08 11.54 -4.23
CA ARG A 228 -1.53 11.64 -4.42
C ARG A 228 -2.24 12.06 -3.14
N ASP A 229 -1.81 11.49 -2.02
CA ASP A 229 -2.50 11.58 -0.74
C ASP A 229 -1.98 12.71 0.17
N ILE A 230 -1.04 13.57 -0.27
CA ILE A 230 -0.37 14.62 0.55
C ILE A 230 -1.37 15.43 1.40
N ASP A 231 -2.45 15.90 0.79
CA ASP A 231 -3.38 16.81 1.46
C ASP A 231 -4.25 16.05 2.48
N GLY A 232 -4.71 14.85 2.12
CA GLY A 232 -5.45 13.97 3.02
C GLY A 232 -4.58 13.46 4.18
N ASP A 233 -3.35 13.05 3.90
CA ASP A 233 -2.41 12.61 4.93
C ASP A 233 -2.07 13.72 5.92
N ARG A 234 -1.90 14.96 5.41
CA ARG A 234 -1.67 16.14 6.27
C ARG A 234 -2.87 16.43 7.16
N ALA A 235 -4.09 16.37 6.60
CA ALA A 235 -5.33 16.58 7.35
C ALA A 235 -5.53 15.50 8.43
N ALA A 236 -5.14 14.23 8.13
CA ALA A 236 -5.18 13.11 9.06
C ALA A 236 -4.00 13.10 10.07
N GLY A 237 -3.15 14.13 10.10
CA GLY A 237 -1.99 14.20 10.99
C GLY A 237 -0.83 13.26 10.61
N LYS A 238 -0.86 12.60 9.46
CA LYS A 238 0.23 11.78 8.95
C LYS A 238 1.36 12.68 8.43
N ARG A 239 2.58 12.39 8.83
CA ARG A 239 3.80 13.10 8.42
C ARG A 239 4.65 12.21 7.51
N THR A 240 4.01 11.64 6.44
CA THR A 240 4.71 10.84 5.43
C THR A 240 5.86 11.62 4.81
N LEU A 241 6.80 10.94 4.15
CA LEU A 241 7.94 11.60 3.52
C LEU A 241 7.47 12.66 2.51
N ALA A 242 6.43 12.38 1.73
CA ALA A 242 5.82 13.32 0.80
C ALA A 242 5.24 14.56 1.50
N VAL A 243 4.55 14.40 2.64
CA VAL A 243 4.04 15.52 3.47
C VAL A 243 5.18 16.37 4.02
N ARG A 244 6.28 15.73 4.49
CA ARG A 244 7.46 16.44 5.03
C ARG A 244 8.21 17.24 3.98
N LEU A 245 8.39 16.68 2.79
CA LEU A 245 9.12 17.33 1.68
C LEU A 245 8.28 18.38 0.96
N GLY A 246 6.95 18.22 1.00
CA GLY A 246 6.04 18.97 0.15
C GLY A 246 6.03 18.46 -1.29
N ARG A 247 4.99 18.83 -2.05
CA ARG A 247 4.67 18.28 -3.37
C ARG A 247 5.83 18.39 -4.37
N ALA A 248 6.48 19.54 -4.45
CA ALA A 248 7.54 19.77 -5.44
C ALA A 248 8.77 18.85 -5.19
N ARG A 249 9.26 18.80 -3.96
CA ARG A 249 10.42 17.95 -3.62
C ARG A 249 10.09 16.46 -3.66
N ALA A 250 8.86 16.08 -3.29
CA ALA A 250 8.41 14.69 -3.40
C ALA A 250 8.34 14.22 -4.87
N ARG A 251 7.90 15.08 -5.80
CA ARG A 251 7.93 14.83 -7.25
C ARG A 251 9.35 14.67 -7.77
N ALA A 252 10.27 15.56 -7.34
CA ALA A 252 11.68 15.45 -7.71
C ALA A 252 12.30 14.15 -7.18
N LEU A 253 12.02 13.78 -5.93
CA LEU A 253 12.46 12.52 -5.33
C LEU A 253 11.92 11.31 -6.10
N TYR A 254 10.66 11.33 -6.53
CA TYR A 254 10.09 10.26 -7.35
C TYR A 254 10.88 10.05 -8.65
N VAL A 255 11.19 11.14 -9.37
CA VAL A 255 11.99 11.06 -10.61
C VAL A 255 13.40 10.59 -10.32
N ALA A 256 14.05 11.13 -9.28
CA ALA A 256 15.38 10.69 -8.85
C ALA A 256 15.41 9.19 -8.51
N THR A 257 14.34 8.69 -7.87
CA THR A 257 14.19 7.25 -7.57
C THR A 257 14.12 6.42 -8.86
N LEU A 258 13.37 6.86 -9.88
CA LEU A 258 13.32 6.17 -11.18
C LEU A 258 14.67 6.17 -11.89
N VAL A 259 15.40 7.29 -11.85
CA VAL A 259 16.77 7.37 -12.40
C VAL A 259 17.68 6.41 -11.67
N ALA A 260 17.61 6.36 -10.32
CA ALA A 260 18.41 5.46 -9.51
C ALA A 260 18.13 3.97 -9.81
N VAL A 261 16.86 3.60 -10.08
CA VAL A 261 16.51 2.24 -10.55
C VAL A 261 17.36 1.84 -11.76
N PHE A 262 17.37 2.67 -12.80
CA PHE A 262 18.08 2.35 -14.03
C PHE A 262 19.60 2.49 -13.90
N ALA A 263 20.09 3.41 -13.05
CA ALA A 263 21.50 3.47 -12.70
C ALA A 263 22.00 2.17 -12.06
N VAL A 264 21.21 1.60 -11.12
CA VAL A 264 21.54 0.28 -10.53
C VAL A 264 21.55 -0.82 -11.59
N VAL A 265 20.59 -0.82 -12.51
CA VAL A 265 20.57 -1.79 -13.64
C VAL A 265 21.83 -1.68 -14.50
N VAL A 266 22.28 -0.46 -14.84
CA VAL A 266 23.51 -0.23 -15.60
C VAL A 266 24.72 -0.74 -14.83
N LEU A 267 24.84 -0.40 -13.54
CA LEU A 267 25.96 -0.85 -12.70
C LEU A 267 26.04 -2.37 -12.58
N LEU A 268 24.91 -3.06 -12.46
CA LEU A 268 24.86 -4.51 -12.47
C LEU A 268 25.23 -5.07 -13.85
N GLY A 269 24.80 -4.40 -14.90
CA GLY A 269 25.07 -4.76 -16.29
C GLY A 269 26.57 -4.76 -16.66
N LEU A 270 27.39 -3.95 -15.96
CA LEU A 270 28.84 -3.95 -16.15
C LEU A 270 29.49 -5.30 -15.83
N ARG A 271 28.88 -6.09 -14.93
CA ARG A 271 29.37 -7.43 -14.54
C ARG A 271 28.52 -8.57 -15.09
N ARG A 272 27.24 -8.27 -15.42
CA ARG A 272 26.25 -9.22 -15.91
C ARG A 272 25.52 -8.61 -17.10
N PRO A 273 26.07 -8.67 -18.34
CA PRO A 273 25.56 -7.92 -19.49
C PRO A 273 24.08 -8.18 -19.82
N TRP A 274 23.58 -9.39 -19.59
CA TRP A 274 22.17 -9.72 -19.82
C TRP A 274 21.20 -8.95 -18.94
N VAL A 275 21.63 -8.44 -17.80
CA VAL A 275 20.81 -7.58 -16.91
C VAL A 275 20.42 -6.27 -17.62
N LEU A 276 21.20 -5.80 -18.62
CA LEU A 276 20.87 -4.62 -19.41
C LEU A 276 19.55 -4.76 -20.20
N LEU A 277 19.02 -5.97 -20.38
CA LEU A 277 17.65 -6.19 -20.90
C LEU A 277 16.61 -5.38 -20.13
N ALA A 278 16.83 -5.17 -18.83
CA ALA A 278 15.92 -4.38 -17.99
C ALA A 278 15.83 -2.89 -18.38
N LEU A 279 16.79 -2.36 -19.17
CA LEU A 279 16.71 -1.01 -19.74
C LEU A 279 15.56 -0.87 -20.74
N ALA A 280 15.07 -1.95 -21.34
CA ALA A 280 13.87 -1.92 -22.19
C ALA A 280 12.60 -1.54 -21.40
N ALA A 281 12.66 -1.48 -20.07
CA ALA A 281 11.59 -0.94 -19.24
C ALA A 281 11.55 0.62 -19.20
N VAL A 282 12.59 1.33 -19.66
CA VAL A 282 12.65 2.82 -19.62
C VAL A 282 11.41 3.50 -20.21
N PRO A 283 10.87 3.10 -21.38
CA PRO A 283 9.68 3.74 -21.93
C PRO A 283 8.47 3.69 -20.99
N PHE A 284 8.36 2.64 -20.15
CA PHE A 284 7.29 2.51 -19.16
C PHE A 284 7.42 3.47 -17.97
N ALA A 285 8.61 4.06 -17.76
CA ALA A 285 8.83 5.09 -16.75
C ALA A 285 8.36 6.49 -17.20
N LEU A 286 8.38 6.79 -18.49
CA LEU A 286 8.16 8.14 -19.03
C LEU A 286 6.76 8.68 -18.73
N ARG A 287 5.73 7.86 -18.98
CA ARG A 287 4.34 8.28 -18.77
C ARG A 287 4.01 8.54 -17.30
N PRO A 288 4.28 7.60 -16.34
CA PRO A 288 4.03 7.88 -14.93
C PRO A 288 4.89 9.04 -14.41
N ALA A 289 6.15 9.19 -14.83
CA ALA A 289 6.98 10.33 -14.45
C ALA A 289 6.36 11.66 -14.89
N ARG A 290 5.93 11.76 -16.15
CA ARG A 290 5.22 12.94 -16.64
C ARG A 290 3.95 13.21 -15.84
N GLN A 291 3.13 12.18 -15.57
CA GLN A 291 1.90 12.32 -14.80
C GLN A 291 2.18 12.83 -13.38
N VAL A 292 3.16 12.28 -12.67
CA VAL A 292 3.55 12.74 -11.32
C VAL A 292 4.03 14.19 -11.34
N LEU A 293 4.76 14.61 -12.38
CA LEU A 293 5.29 15.96 -12.49
C LEU A 293 4.21 17.01 -12.82
N THR A 294 3.22 16.66 -13.67
CA THR A 294 2.30 17.63 -14.25
C THR A 294 0.88 17.57 -13.73
N ARG A 295 0.44 16.43 -13.16
CA ARG A 295 -0.94 16.26 -12.68
C ARG A 295 -1.07 16.63 -11.20
N GLU A 296 -2.20 17.24 -10.88
CA GLU A 296 -2.63 17.54 -9.52
C GLU A 296 -3.95 16.86 -9.18
N ASP A 297 -4.69 16.46 -10.21
CA ASP A 297 -5.96 15.76 -10.11
C ASP A 297 -5.76 14.31 -9.63
N GLY A 298 -6.66 13.86 -8.80
CA GLY A 298 -6.65 12.50 -8.24
C GLY A 298 -6.63 11.38 -9.30
N PRO A 299 -7.50 11.42 -10.35
CA PRO A 299 -7.49 10.42 -11.42
C PRO A 299 -6.15 10.32 -12.15
N GLY A 300 -5.48 11.44 -12.44
CA GLY A 300 -4.16 11.48 -13.08
C GLY A 300 -3.08 10.82 -12.21
N LEU A 301 -3.10 11.07 -10.89
CA LEU A 301 -2.17 10.47 -9.94
C LEU A 301 -2.46 8.98 -9.69
N VAL A 302 -3.73 8.55 -9.72
CA VAL A 302 -4.09 7.12 -9.71
C VAL A 302 -3.58 6.41 -10.95
N ALA A 303 -3.64 7.06 -12.12
CA ALA A 303 -3.07 6.52 -13.36
C ALA A 303 -1.54 6.41 -13.29
N ALA A 304 -0.86 7.42 -12.69
CA ALA A 304 0.59 7.39 -12.46
C ALA A 304 0.99 6.22 -11.55
N LEU A 305 0.25 5.97 -10.46
CA LEU A 305 0.46 4.83 -9.57
C LEU A 305 0.35 3.50 -10.34
N GLY A 306 -0.69 3.34 -11.15
CA GLY A 306 -0.87 2.15 -11.99
C GLY A 306 0.24 1.99 -13.05
N GLY A 307 0.70 3.09 -13.64
CA GLY A 307 1.84 3.13 -14.57
C GLY A 307 3.14 2.71 -13.91
N THR A 308 3.41 3.18 -12.67
CA THR A 308 4.59 2.81 -11.88
C THR A 308 4.58 1.32 -11.51
N ALA A 309 3.41 0.79 -11.12
CA ALA A 309 3.27 -0.65 -10.86
C ALA A 309 3.53 -1.50 -12.12
N ARG A 310 3.07 -1.04 -13.29
CA ARG A 310 3.37 -1.70 -14.57
C ARG A 310 4.86 -1.62 -14.91
N LEU A 311 5.51 -0.47 -14.68
CA LEU A 311 6.95 -0.34 -14.82
C LEU A 311 7.68 -1.37 -13.95
N GLN A 312 7.33 -1.50 -12.66
CA GLN A 312 7.95 -2.46 -11.77
C GLN A 312 7.76 -3.91 -12.27
N ALA A 313 6.58 -4.26 -12.78
CA ALA A 313 6.34 -5.60 -13.32
C ALA A 313 7.23 -5.90 -14.55
N VAL A 314 7.29 -4.98 -15.51
CA VAL A 314 8.11 -5.14 -16.73
C VAL A 314 9.59 -5.16 -16.39
N LEU A 315 10.05 -4.21 -15.56
CA LEU A 315 11.44 -4.18 -15.05
C LEU A 315 11.81 -5.50 -14.38
N GLY A 316 10.93 -5.99 -13.48
CA GLY A 316 11.16 -7.23 -12.74
C GLY A 316 11.28 -8.45 -13.63
N VAL A 317 10.41 -8.59 -14.64
CA VAL A 317 10.50 -9.70 -15.61
C VAL A 317 11.78 -9.63 -16.43
N LEU A 318 12.12 -8.45 -16.96
CA LEU A 318 13.33 -8.29 -17.79
C LEU A 318 14.60 -8.47 -16.96
N LEU A 319 14.62 -7.97 -15.73
CA LEU A 319 15.74 -8.17 -14.80
C LEU A 319 15.90 -9.66 -14.44
N ALA A 320 14.79 -10.35 -14.16
CA ALA A 320 14.81 -11.78 -13.88
C ALA A 320 15.33 -12.59 -15.07
N LEU A 321 14.87 -12.29 -16.29
CA LEU A 321 15.37 -12.92 -17.51
C LEU A 321 16.87 -12.69 -17.70
N GLY A 322 17.33 -11.46 -17.45
CA GLY A 322 18.75 -11.12 -17.54
C GLY A 322 19.59 -11.87 -16.50
N LEU A 323 19.12 -11.97 -15.26
CA LEU A 323 19.81 -12.69 -14.19
C LEU A 323 19.82 -14.21 -14.40
N TRP A 324 18.74 -14.76 -14.96
CA TRP A 324 18.68 -16.19 -15.28
C TRP A 324 19.66 -16.59 -16.39
N ARG A 325 19.91 -15.68 -17.35
CA ARG A 325 20.86 -15.89 -18.47
C ARG A 325 22.32 -15.59 -18.11
N SER A 326 22.58 -14.98 -16.96
CA SER A 326 23.90 -14.53 -16.53
C SER A 326 24.61 -15.57 -15.72
#